data_aba6d3fc77a6430a5e940fa75870dd14
#
_entry.id   aba6d3fc77a6430a5e940fa75870dd14
#
_cell.length_a   1.000
_cell.length_b   1.000
_cell.length_c   1.000
_cell.angle_alpha   90.00
_cell.angle_beta   90.00
_cell.angle_gamma   90.00
#
_symmetry.space_group_name_H-M   'P 1'
#
loop_
_entity.id
_entity.type
_entity.pdbx_description
1 polymer ?
#
loop_
_entity_poly.entity_id
_entity_poly.type
_entity_poly.pdbx_seq_one_letter_code
_entity_poly.pdbx_strand_id
1 'polypeptide(L)'
;MNDLSKIIGERIRNLRKEHGLSQEELAYRASLHTTYIGQLERGEKNATIESLEKVTVALNVTLEDLFKYLQVSTNESDNLIFNKIYNLLHNRSIEDKKKILNLVEQLISWKDEK
;
A
#
# COMPACT_ATOMS: atom_id res chain seq x y z
N MET A 1 -12.35 -12.35 5.37
CA MET A 1 -11.00 -11.82 5.56
C MET A 1 -11.08 -10.50 6.29
N ASN A 2 -10.12 -10.19 7.13
CA ASN A 2 -10.14 -8.94 7.87
C ASN A 2 -9.57 -7.81 7.02
N ASP A 3 -9.83 -6.58 7.47
CA ASP A 3 -9.40 -5.39 6.74
C ASP A 3 -7.88 -5.26 6.66
N LEU A 4 -7.17 -5.72 7.69
CA LEU A 4 -5.71 -5.63 7.72
C LEU A 4 -5.09 -6.47 6.60
N SER A 5 -5.58 -7.68 6.37
CA SER A 5 -5.08 -8.52 5.29
C SER A 5 -5.26 -7.86 3.92
N LYS A 6 -6.41 -7.21 3.71
CA LYS A 6 -6.68 -6.50 2.46
C LYS A 6 -5.77 -5.28 2.29
N ILE A 7 -5.57 -4.53 3.37
CA ILE A 7 -4.73 -3.34 3.34
C ILE A 7 -3.28 -3.72 3.05
N ILE A 8 -2.77 -4.73 3.73
CA ILE A 8 -1.40 -5.22 3.49
C ILE A 8 -1.27 -5.76 2.07
N GLY A 9 -2.25 -6.53 1.61
CA GLY A 9 -2.24 -7.09 0.27
C GLY A 9 -2.20 -6.01 -0.81
N GLU A 10 -2.99 -4.96 -0.65
CA GLU A 10 -3.00 -3.84 -1.57
C GLU A 10 -1.67 -3.10 -1.56
N ARG A 11 -1.08 -2.93 -0.38
CA ARG A 11 0.23 -2.30 -0.26
C ARG A 11 1.30 -3.09 -0.99
N ILE A 12 1.29 -4.41 -0.84
CA ILE A 12 2.22 -5.30 -1.55
C ILE A 12 2.03 -5.14 -3.06
N ARG A 13 0.80 -5.14 -3.53
CA ARG A 13 0.50 -4.99 -4.94
C ARG A 13 1.02 -3.65 -5.48
N ASN A 14 0.80 -2.57 -4.75
CA ASN A 14 1.26 -1.25 -5.15
C ASN A 14 2.78 -1.19 -5.23
N LEU A 15 3.47 -1.72 -4.23
CA LEU A 15 4.94 -1.77 -4.24
C LEU A 15 5.46 -2.62 -5.39
N ARG A 16 4.81 -3.76 -5.64
CA ARG A 16 5.19 -4.62 -6.75
C ARG A 16 5.11 -3.88 -8.09
N LYS A 17 4.00 -3.19 -8.30
CA LYS A 17 3.79 -2.44 -9.54
C LYS A 17 4.76 -1.28 -9.67
N GLU A 18 5.07 -0.59 -8.57
CA GLU A 18 6.07 0.47 -8.57
C GLU A 18 7.44 -0.04 -9.03
N HIS A 19 7.75 -1.29 -8.69
CA HIS A 19 9.01 -1.90 -9.07
C HIS A 19 8.94 -2.59 -10.43
N GLY A 20 7.81 -2.49 -11.13
CA GLY A 20 7.66 -3.05 -12.47
C GLY A 20 7.65 -4.57 -12.50
N LEU A 21 7.25 -5.22 -11.42
CA LEU A 21 7.27 -6.68 -11.33
C LEU A 21 5.88 -7.27 -11.55
N SER A 22 5.86 -8.43 -12.23
CA SER A 22 4.65 -9.25 -12.27
C SER A 22 4.52 -10.05 -10.96
N GLN A 23 3.36 -10.63 -10.74
CA GLN A 23 3.19 -11.52 -9.59
C GLN A 23 4.17 -12.70 -9.64
N GLU A 24 4.40 -13.23 -10.83
CA GLU A 24 5.35 -14.34 -11.02
C GLU A 24 6.78 -13.92 -10.67
N GLU A 25 7.17 -12.74 -11.11
CA GLU A 25 8.50 -12.22 -10.82
C GLU A 25 8.70 -11.98 -9.33
N LEU A 26 7.72 -11.40 -8.65
CA LEU A 26 7.81 -11.21 -7.21
C LEU A 26 7.88 -12.55 -6.49
N ALA A 27 7.04 -13.51 -6.88
CA ALA A 27 7.02 -14.83 -6.27
C ALA A 27 8.39 -15.52 -6.42
N TYR A 28 8.97 -15.45 -7.60
CA TYR A 28 10.29 -16.03 -7.86
C TYR A 28 11.35 -15.41 -6.95
N ARG A 29 11.39 -14.07 -6.88
CA ARG A 29 12.37 -13.35 -6.05
C ARG A 29 12.17 -13.60 -4.55
N ALA A 30 10.92 -13.80 -4.14
CA ALA A 30 10.58 -14.03 -2.74
C ALA A 30 10.64 -15.50 -2.34
N SER A 31 10.91 -16.41 -3.30
CA SER A 31 10.86 -17.85 -3.07
C SER A 31 9.50 -18.30 -2.53
N LEU A 32 8.45 -17.74 -3.10
CA LEU A 32 7.06 -18.06 -2.78
C LEU A 32 6.35 -18.49 -4.05
N HIS A 33 5.21 -19.17 -3.89
CA HIS A 33 4.38 -19.55 -5.04
C HIS A 33 3.60 -18.35 -5.57
N THR A 34 3.45 -18.27 -6.88
CA THR A 34 2.67 -17.21 -7.52
C THR A 34 1.24 -17.16 -6.99
N THR A 35 0.63 -18.34 -6.79
CA THR A 35 -0.72 -18.43 -6.23
C THR A 35 -0.79 -17.76 -4.86
N TYR A 36 0.21 -17.97 -4.03
CA TYR A 36 0.25 -17.36 -2.70
C TYR A 36 0.38 -15.84 -2.79
N ILE A 37 1.21 -15.34 -3.69
CA ILE A 37 1.34 -13.88 -3.90
C ILE A 37 -0.01 -13.29 -4.29
N GLY A 38 -0.72 -13.92 -5.24
CA GLY A 38 -2.04 -13.46 -5.64
C GLY A 38 -3.03 -13.43 -4.48
N GLN A 39 -3.00 -14.48 -3.65
CA GLN A 39 -3.88 -14.55 -2.48
C GLN A 39 -3.55 -13.48 -1.45
N LEU A 40 -2.25 -13.20 -1.22
CA LEU A 40 -1.83 -12.12 -0.33
C LEU A 40 -2.34 -10.77 -0.83
N GLU A 41 -2.17 -10.51 -2.13
CA GLU A 41 -2.57 -9.22 -2.71
C GLU A 41 -4.07 -8.99 -2.65
N ARG A 42 -4.85 -10.06 -2.74
CA ARG A 42 -6.31 -9.96 -2.66
C ARG A 42 -6.85 -10.00 -1.22
N GLY A 43 -5.96 -10.17 -0.25
CA GLY A 43 -6.37 -10.27 1.15
C GLY A 43 -7.05 -11.58 1.50
N GLU A 44 -6.86 -12.61 0.68
CA GLU A 44 -7.47 -13.93 0.90
C GLU A 44 -6.70 -14.81 1.86
N LYS A 45 -5.46 -14.45 2.17
CA LYS A 45 -4.61 -15.16 3.10
C LYS A 45 -4.01 -14.19 4.10
N ASN A 46 -3.90 -14.63 5.33
CA ASN A 46 -3.16 -13.87 6.34
C ASN A 46 -1.67 -14.09 6.07
N ALA A 47 -0.94 -13.01 5.95
CA ALA A 47 0.49 -13.09 5.77
C ALA A 47 1.17 -13.52 7.07
N THR A 48 2.20 -14.35 6.97
CA THR A 48 3.07 -14.63 8.10
C THR A 48 4.19 -13.60 8.12
N ILE A 49 4.80 -13.40 9.28
CA ILE A 49 5.95 -12.51 9.39
C ILE A 49 7.05 -12.96 8.43
N GLU A 50 7.26 -14.28 8.34
CA GLU A 50 8.26 -14.84 7.45
C GLU A 50 7.97 -14.53 5.98
N SER A 51 6.70 -14.67 5.55
CA SER A 51 6.36 -14.36 4.17
C SER A 51 6.48 -12.86 3.87
N LEU A 52 6.14 -12.00 4.84
CA LEU A 52 6.31 -10.56 4.68
C LEU A 52 7.79 -10.19 4.56
N GLU A 53 8.67 -10.84 5.32
CA GLU A 53 10.10 -10.62 5.21
C GLU A 53 10.60 -10.99 3.81
N LYS A 54 10.19 -12.15 3.31
CA LYS A 54 10.56 -12.59 1.96
C LYS A 54 10.12 -11.60 0.89
N VAL A 55 8.89 -11.09 1.03
CA VAL A 55 8.35 -10.12 0.07
C VAL A 55 9.12 -8.81 0.13
N THR A 56 9.39 -8.29 1.33
CA THR A 56 10.11 -7.02 1.46
C THR A 56 11.54 -7.11 0.94
N VAL A 57 12.22 -8.22 1.21
CA VAL A 57 13.57 -8.45 0.66
C VAL A 57 13.51 -8.47 -0.87
N ALA A 58 12.53 -9.18 -1.43
CA ALA A 58 12.37 -9.28 -2.88
C ALA A 58 12.07 -7.92 -3.51
N LEU A 59 11.35 -7.07 -2.82
CA LEU A 59 11.01 -5.72 -3.28
C LEU A 59 12.09 -4.68 -2.94
N ASN A 60 13.12 -5.09 -2.19
CA ASN A 60 14.18 -4.21 -1.73
C ASN A 60 13.61 -3.02 -0.92
N VAL A 61 12.67 -3.32 -0.05
CA VAL A 61 12.09 -2.35 0.89
C VAL A 61 12.20 -2.93 2.29
N THR A 62 11.99 -2.09 3.30
CA THR A 62 11.98 -2.54 4.69
C THR A 62 10.57 -2.89 5.13
N LEU A 63 10.44 -3.62 6.25
CA LEU A 63 9.12 -3.84 6.84
C LEU A 63 8.47 -2.51 7.23
N GLU A 64 9.27 -1.54 7.66
CA GLU A 64 8.76 -0.20 7.94
C GLU A 64 8.12 0.41 6.70
N ASP A 65 8.79 0.32 5.54
CA ASP A 65 8.24 0.80 4.28
C ASP A 65 6.93 0.10 3.93
N LEU A 66 6.87 -1.20 4.16
CA LEU A 66 5.67 -1.97 3.88
C LEU A 66 4.49 -1.49 4.73
N PHE A 67 4.73 -1.23 6.02
CA PHE A 67 3.67 -0.81 6.93
C PHE A 67 3.42 0.68 6.95
N LYS A 68 4.25 1.45 6.26
CA LYS A 68 4.06 2.89 6.16
C LYS A 68 2.74 3.20 5.48
N TYR A 69 2.01 4.17 6.00
CA TYR A 69 0.69 4.59 5.51
C TYR A 69 -0.42 3.57 5.77
N LEU A 70 -0.14 2.47 6.46
CA LEU A 70 -1.20 1.56 6.86
C LEU A 70 -1.93 2.14 8.06
N GLN A 71 -3.23 2.30 7.93
CA GLN A 71 -4.07 2.73 9.04
C GLN A 71 -5.23 1.77 9.13
N VAL A 72 -5.33 1.09 10.26
CA VAL A 72 -6.46 0.23 10.54
C VAL A 72 -7.38 1.04 11.43
N SER A 73 -8.48 1.49 10.87
CA SER A 73 -9.49 2.25 11.59
C SER A 73 -10.70 1.35 11.83
N THR A 74 -11.46 1.63 12.88
CA THR A 74 -12.74 1.00 13.08
C THR A 74 -13.79 1.55 12.11
N ASN A 75 -13.47 2.62 11.40
CA ASN A 75 -14.34 3.26 10.42
C ASN A 75 -13.91 2.89 9.01
N GLU A 76 -14.63 1.97 8.37
CA GLU A 76 -14.35 1.51 7.02
C GLU A 76 -14.41 2.63 5.98
N SER A 77 -15.31 3.61 6.19
CA SER A 77 -15.43 4.73 5.28
C SER A 77 -14.17 5.58 5.26
N ASP A 78 -13.57 5.83 6.43
CA ASP A 78 -12.32 6.57 6.53
C ASP A 78 -11.18 5.81 5.84
N ASN A 79 -11.09 4.50 6.09
CA ASN A 79 -10.07 3.66 5.46
C ASN A 79 -10.19 3.68 3.95
N LEU A 80 -11.41 3.61 3.43
CA LEU A 80 -11.64 3.62 1.99
C LEU A 80 -11.21 4.95 1.37
N ILE A 81 -11.53 6.05 2.02
CA ILE A 81 -11.18 7.39 1.53
C ILE A 81 -9.66 7.56 1.51
N PHE A 82 -8.99 7.23 2.61
CA PHE A 82 -7.51 7.35 2.69
C PHE A 82 -6.82 6.45 1.68
N ASN A 83 -7.31 5.23 1.48
CA ASN A 83 -6.74 4.33 0.49
C ASN A 83 -6.88 4.89 -0.93
N LYS A 84 -8.02 5.49 -1.24
CA LYS A 84 -8.22 6.12 -2.55
C LYS A 84 -7.27 7.30 -2.76
N ILE A 85 -7.11 8.13 -1.74
CA ILE A 85 -6.18 9.26 -1.81
C ILE A 85 -4.76 8.75 -2.02
N TYR A 86 -4.34 7.77 -1.24
CA TYR A 86 -3.01 7.19 -1.37
C TYR A 86 -2.79 6.63 -2.77
N ASN A 87 -3.76 5.87 -3.30
CA ASN A 87 -3.63 5.25 -4.61
C ASN A 87 -3.53 6.30 -5.74
N LEU A 88 -4.18 7.43 -5.58
CA LEU A 88 -4.08 8.51 -6.55
C LEU A 88 -2.71 9.17 -6.55
N LEU A 89 -2.02 9.15 -5.41
CA LEU A 89 -0.79 9.90 -5.20
C LEU A 89 0.49 9.09 -5.35
N HIS A 90 0.47 7.80 -5.03
CA HIS A 90 1.71 7.05 -4.81
C HIS A 90 2.66 6.99 -6.02
N ASN A 91 2.13 7.06 -7.24
CA ASN A 91 2.95 7.05 -8.46
C ASN A 91 3.28 8.45 -8.99
N ARG A 92 2.82 9.49 -8.32
CA ARG A 92 3.08 10.86 -8.76
C ARG A 92 4.49 11.29 -8.38
N SER A 93 5.04 12.27 -9.13
CA SER A 93 6.34 12.85 -8.81
C SER A 93 6.29 13.56 -7.46
N ILE A 94 7.46 13.79 -6.87
CA ILE A 94 7.55 14.53 -5.62
C ILE A 94 7.02 15.96 -5.80
N GLU A 95 7.21 16.55 -6.97
CA GLU A 95 6.70 17.88 -7.26
C GLU A 95 5.19 17.91 -7.26
N ASP A 96 4.56 16.91 -7.91
CA ASP A 96 3.11 16.79 -7.93
C ASP A 96 2.57 16.60 -6.52
N LYS A 97 3.20 15.75 -5.73
CA LYS A 97 2.77 15.50 -4.35
C LYS A 97 2.81 16.76 -3.51
N LYS A 98 3.87 17.58 -3.67
CA LYS A 98 3.99 18.84 -2.94
C LYS A 98 2.91 19.83 -3.32
N LYS A 99 2.60 19.92 -4.62
CA LYS A 99 1.53 20.80 -5.10
C LYS A 99 0.17 20.38 -4.54
N ILE A 100 -0.09 19.10 -4.54
CA ILE A 100 -1.35 18.56 -4.02
C ILE A 100 -1.45 18.80 -2.52
N LEU A 101 -0.37 18.60 -1.78
CA LEU A 101 -0.34 18.88 -0.35
C LEU A 101 -0.66 20.34 -0.07
N ASN A 102 -0.03 21.25 -0.81
CA ASN A 102 -0.28 22.68 -0.65
C ASN A 102 -1.75 23.02 -0.90
N LEU A 103 -2.33 22.45 -1.95
CA LEU A 103 -3.74 22.68 -2.28
C LEU A 103 -4.65 22.16 -1.17
N VAL A 104 -4.38 20.97 -0.65
CA VAL A 104 -5.17 20.39 0.45
C VAL A 104 -5.09 21.29 1.69
N GLU A 105 -3.88 21.76 2.03
CA GLU A 105 -3.70 22.65 3.18
C GLU A 105 -4.49 23.95 3.02
N GLN A 106 -4.51 24.51 1.80
CA GLN A 106 -5.28 25.72 1.53
C GLN A 106 -6.78 25.49 1.66
N LEU A 107 -7.27 24.36 1.16
CA LEU A 107 -8.69 24.03 1.25
C LEU A 107 -9.13 23.85 2.71
N ILE A 108 -8.32 23.17 3.51
CA ILE A 108 -8.64 22.94 4.92
C ILE A 108 -8.63 24.26 5.67
N SER A 109 -7.62 25.08 5.45
CA SER A 109 -7.51 26.40 6.08
C SER A 109 -8.72 27.29 5.73
N TRP A 110 -9.09 27.30 4.45
CA TRP A 110 -10.25 28.07 4.00
C TRP A 110 -11.54 27.61 4.68
N LYS A 111 -11.72 26.31 4.78
CA LYS A 111 -12.92 25.76 5.42
C LYS A 111 -12.97 26.07 6.91
N ASP A 112 -11.84 25.99 7.58
CA ASP A 112 -11.77 26.21 9.04
C ASP A 112 -11.96 27.67 9.43
N GLU A 113 -11.70 28.60 8.51
CA GLU A 113 -11.95 30.02 8.73
C GLU A 113 -13.42 30.37 8.76
N LYS A 114 -14.27 29.45 8.30
CA LYS A 114 -15.74 29.65 8.26
C LYS A 114 -16.41 28.94 9.41
#